data_bff112ea0b3abfa0b2bff4b9683767f8
#
_entry.id   bff112ea0b3abfa0b2bff4b9683767f8
#
_cell.length_a   1.000
_cell.length_b   1.000
_cell.length_c   1.000
_cell.angle_alpha   90.00
_cell.angle_beta   90.00
_cell.angle_gamma   90.00
#
_symmetry.space_group_name_H-M   'P 1'
#
loop_
_entity.id
_entity.type
_entity.pdbx_description
1 polymer ?
#
loop_
_entity_poly.entity_id
_entity_poly.type
_entity_poly.pdbx_seq_one_letter_code
_entity_poly.pdbx_strand_id
1 'polypeptide(L)'
;GEFKPGQILNEKELVEKFGCSKAPVREALIALCSDNVLRSFPRYGYEIIRLTSEEIEEIQNYRLILETGYLRNCYQNLTKLQLSELTRIADRCLSPESTVWEHWEANTEFHLTLLSFAHNRYASEQLARSMAILKRAYAQFYWHTWNQSVPSIDVQHHYPIIESLEKKDIERAIQLLKEDLSDFCLY
;
A
#
# COMPACT_ATOMS: atom_id res chain seq x y z
N GLY A 1 -6.46 12.10 -8.97
CA GLY A 1 -7.39 12.02 -10.09
C GLY A 1 -7.09 12.94 -11.28
N GLU A 2 -5.98 13.69 -11.26
CA GLU A 2 -5.63 14.61 -12.36
C GLU A 2 -5.21 13.85 -13.63
N PHE A 3 -4.42 12.80 -13.48
CA PHE A 3 -4.01 11.92 -14.57
C PHE A 3 -4.75 10.59 -14.46
N LYS A 4 -5.18 10.03 -15.59
CA LYS A 4 -6.01 8.82 -15.64
C LYS A 4 -5.23 7.60 -16.15
N PRO A 5 -5.53 6.38 -15.66
CA PRO A 5 -4.97 5.16 -16.22
C PRO A 5 -5.21 5.04 -17.73
N GLY A 6 -4.18 4.68 -18.47
CA GLY A 6 -4.18 4.62 -19.93
C GLY A 6 -3.99 5.97 -20.64
N GLN A 7 -3.88 7.07 -19.90
CA GLN A 7 -3.57 8.38 -20.48
C GLN A 7 -2.12 8.41 -20.96
N ILE A 8 -1.90 9.00 -22.14
CA ILE A 8 -0.56 9.29 -22.65
C ILE A 8 -0.13 10.68 -22.19
N LEU A 9 1.01 10.75 -21.55
CA LEU A 9 1.66 11.98 -21.11
C LEU A 9 2.73 12.39 -22.11
N ASN A 10 2.76 13.68 -22.47
CA ASN A 10 3.75 14.25 -23.35
C ASN A 10 4.75 15.09 -22.55
N GLU A 11 6.06 14.89 -22.78
CA GLU A 11 7.13 15.61 -22.08
C GLU A 11 6.98 17.13 -22.22
N LYS A 12 6.58 17.61 -23.41
CA LYS A 12 6.40 19.04 -23.67
C LYS A 12 5.24 19.64 -22.86
N GLU A 13 4.11 18.93 -22.83
CA GLU A 13 2.93 19.37 -22.07
C GLU A 13 3.22 19.42 -20.56
N LEU A 14 3.98 18.46 -20.03
CA LEU A 14 4.39 18.45 -18.63
C LEU A 14 5.36 19.62 -18.30
N VAL A 15 6.29 19.93 -19.21
CA VAL A 15 7.18 21.09 -19.07
C VAL A 15 6.36 22.39 -18.98
N GLU A 16 5.39 22.58 -19.86
CA GLU A 16 4.51 23.74 -19.85
C GLU A 16 3.64 23.79 -18.59
N LYS A 17 3.05 22.65 -18.22
CA LYS A 17 2.16 22.54 -17.05
C LYS A 17 2.86 22.84 -15.73
N PHE A 18 4.07 22.33 -15.52
CA PHE A 18 4.81 22.49 -14.27
C PHE A 18 5.78 23.66 -14.28
N GLY A 19 5.92 24.38 -15.38
CA GLY A 19 6.80 25.55 -15.50
C GLY A 19 8.28 25.24 -15.26
N CYS A 20 8.72 24.02 -15.57
CA CYS A 20 10.10 23.58 -15.35
C CYS A 20 10.82 23.21 -16.66
N SER A 21 12.14 23.01 -16.62
CA SER A 21 12.91 22.63 -17.80
C SER A 21 12.70 21.14 -18.16
N LYS A 22 13.15 20.75 -19.37
CA LYS A 22 13.00 19.38 -19.86
C LYS A 22 13.74 18.34 -19.02
N ALA A 23 14.91 18.66 -18.48
CA ALA A 23 15.76 17.70 -17.79
C ALA A 23 15.06 17.10 -16.56
N PRO A 24 14.57 17.87 -15.58
CA PRO A 24 13.87 17.30 -14.41
C PRO A 24 12.57 16.57 -14.79
N VAL A 25 11.85 17.01 -15.83
CA VAL A 25 10.66 16.30 -16.30
C VAL A 25 11.03 14.91 -16.82
N ARG A 26 12.07 14.83 -17.64
CA ARG A 26 12.55 13.55 -18.18
C ARG A 26 13.07 12.62 -17.10
N GLU A 27 13.83 13.12 -16.14
CA GLU A 27 14.30 12.34 -14.99
C GLU A 27 13.13 11.77 -14.18
N ALA A 28 12.12 12.60 -13.89
CA ALA A 28 10.90 12.15 -13.21
C ALA A 28 10.14 11.07 -14.00
N LEU A 29 10.00 11.25 -15.32
CA LEU A 29 9.34 10.25 -16.18
C LEU A 29 10.11 8.93 -16.23
N ILE A 30 11.45 8.98 -16.27
CA ILE A 30 12.30 7.77 -16.21
C ILE A 30 12.13 7.07 -14.86
N ALA A 31 12.16 7.81 -13.75
CA ALA A 31 11.94 7.26 -12.42
C ALA A 31 10.57 6.58 -12.31
N LEU A 32 9.51 7.25 -12.79
CA LEU A 32 8.16 6.69 -12.81
C LEU A 32 8.04 5.44 -13.71
N CYS A 33 8.83 5.35 -14.79
CA CYS A 33 8.91 4.13 -15.59
C CYS A 33 9.61 3.01 -14.81
N SER A 34 10.69 3.31 -14.10
CA SER A 34 11.41 2.34 -13.25
C SER A 34 10.53 1.79 -12.13
N ASP A 35 9.61 2.61 -11.62
CA ASP A 35 8.65 2.25 -10.57
C ASP A 35 7.36 1.58 -11.15
N ASN A 36 7.33 1.26 -12.44
CA ASN A 36 6.16 0.70 -13.12
C ASN A 36 4.87 1.54 -12.95
N VAL A 37 5.03 2.86 -12.84
CA VAL A 37 3.90 3.82 -12.86
C VAL A 37 3.56 4.21 -14.28
N LEU A 38 4.59 4.35 -15.11
CA LEU A 38 4.49 4.71 -16.51
C LEU A 38 5.13 3.64 -17.40
N ARG A 39 4.65 3.56 -18.64
CA ARG A 39 5.27 2.83 -19.73
C ARG A 39 5.70 3.80 -20.81
N SER A 40 6.97 3.76 -21.22
CA SER A 40 7.48 4.61 -22.30
C SER A 40 7.15 4.01 -23.66
N PHE A 41 6.59 4.82 -24.54
CA PHE A 41 6.38 4.50 -25.95
C PHE A 41 7.24 5.40 -26.82
N PRO A 42 8.22 4.88 -27.55
CA PRO A 42 9.07 5.68 -28.40
C PRO A 42 8.25 6.55 -29.37
N ARG A 43 8.52 7.84 -29.41
CA ARG A 43 7.86 8.88 -30.24
C ARG A 43 6.42 9.24 -29.84
N TYR A 44 5.77 8.49 -28.93
CA TYR A 44 4.39 8.76 -28.52
C TYR A 44 4.28 9.41 -27.14
N GLY A 45 5.20 9.08 -26.22
CA GLY A 45 5.17 9.59 -24.86
C GLY A 45 5.18 8.49 -23.80
N TYR A 46 4.51 8.75 -22.69
CA TYR A 46 4.50 7.89 -21.52
C TYR A 46 3.06 7.57 -21.13
N GLU A 47 2.69 6.29 -21.17
CA GLU A 47 1.36 5.85 -20.79
C GLU A 47 1.31 5.58 -19.27
N ILE A 48 0.26 6.05 -18.62
CA ILE A 48 -0.03 5.70 -17.23
C ILE A 48 -0.52 4.25 -17.20
N ILE A 49 0.21 3.38 -16.50
CA ILE A 49 -0.11 1.96 -16.43
C ILE A 49 -1.45 1.79 -15.72
N ARG A 50 -2.37 1.09 -16.38
CA ARG A 50 -3.61 0.61 -15.79
C ARG A 50 -3.33 -0.70 -15.07
N LEU A 51 -3.66 -0.76 -13.79
CA LEU A 51 -3.61 -1.99 -13.01
C LEU A 51 -4.88 -2.81 -13.26
N THR A 52 -4.72 -4.12 -13.42
CA THR A 52 -5.84 -5.06 -13.57
C THR A 52 -6.20 -5.69 -12.22
N SER A 53 -7.41 -6.25 -12.13
CA SER A 53 -7.83 -6.98 -10.93
C SER A 53 -6.95 -8.19 -10.64
N GLU A 54 -6.49 -8.87 -11.71
CA GLU A 54 -5.58 -10.02 -11.61
C GLU A 54 -4.23 -9.61 -11.01
N GLU A 55 -3.63 -8.52 -11.50
CA GLU A 55 -2.36 -8.01 -10.96
C GLU A 55 -2.48 -7.62 -9.48
N ILE A 56 -3.62 -7.08 -9.07
CA ILE A 56 -3.89 -6.74 -7.67
C ILE A 56 -4.00 -8.01 -6.82
N GLU A 57 -4.72 -9.01 -7.30
CA GLU A 57 -4.84 -10.31 -6.62
C GLU A 57 -3.48 -11.00 -6.46
N GLU A 58 -2.63 -10.97 -7.50
CA GLU A 58 -1.26 -11.49 -7.42
C GLU A 58 -0.44 -10.78 -6.33
N ILE A 59 -0.55 -9.45 -6.23
CA ILE A 59 0.15 -8.68 -5.20
C ILE A 59 -0.39 -9.00 -3.80
N GLN A 60 -1.70 -9.16 -3.64
CA GLN A 60 -2.30 -9.55 -2.36
C GLN A 60 -1.87 -10.94 -1.94
N ASN A 61 -1.84 -11.90 -2.86
CA ASN A 61 -1.34 -13.25 -2.61
C ASN A 61 0.15 -13.23 -2.22
N TYR A 62 0.96 -12.42 -2.87
CA TYR A 62 2.36 -12.23 -2.49
C TYR A 62 2.49 -11.66 -1.06
N ARG A 63 1.73 -10.61 -0.72
CA ARG A 63 1.70 -10.03 0.62
C ARG A 63 1.30 -11.05 1.67
N LEU A 64 0.27 -11.84 1.38
CA LEU A 64 -0.21 -12.87 2.29
C LEU A 64 0.90 -13.85 2.67
N ILE A 65 1.64 -14.35 1.70
CA ILE A 65 2.77 -15.27 1.93
C ILE A 65 3.88 -14.57 2.71
N LEU A 66 4.25 -13.35 2.30
CA LEU A 66 5.32 -12.58 2.90
C LEU A 66 5.02 -12.25 4.36
N GLU A 67 3.89 -11.61 4.62
CA GLU A 67 3.53 -11.09 5.95
C GLU A 67 3.27 -12.22 6.94
N THR A 68 2.50 -13.24 6.55
CA THR A 68 2.23 -14.39 7.45
C THR A 68 3.48 -15.22 7.73
N GLY A 69 4.35 -15.40 6.73
CA GLY A 69 5.60 -16.13 6.89
C GLY A 69 6.55 -15.45 7.88
N TYR A 70 6.72 -14.15 7.75
CA TYR A 70 7.58 -13.39 8.67
C TYR A 70 6.97 -13.23 10.05
N LEU A 71 5.65 -13.08 10.16
CA LEU A 71 4.96 -13.03 11.43
C LEU A 71 5.18 -14.31 12.25
N ARG A 72 5.11 -15.49 11.61
CA ARG A 72 5.46 -16.77 12.24
C ARG A 72 6.88 -16.81 12.81
N ASN A 73 7.81 -16.13 12.17
CA ASN A 73 9.21 -16.14 12.60
C ASN A 73 9.48 -15.19 13.77
N CYS A 74 8.73 -14.12 13.94
CA CYS A 74 9.02 -13.08 14.95
C CYS A 74 8.04 -13.05 16.14
N TYR A 75 6.83 -13.59 16.05
CA TYR A 75 5.74 -13.38 17.02
C TYR A 75 6.12 -13.71 18.46
N GLN A 76 6.95 -14.72 18.68
CA GLN A 76 7.35 -15.12 20.05
C GLN A 76 8.19 -14.05 20.75
N ASN A 77 8.99 -13.31 19.99
CA ASN A 77 9.92 -12.32 20.48
C ASN A 77 9.34 -10.89 20.52
N LEU A 78 8.08 -10.71 20.12
CA LEU A 78 7.44 -9.41 20.16
C LEU A 78 7.34 -8.90 21.59
N THR A 79 7.81 -7.67 21.78
CA THR A 79 7.81 -6.97 23.07
C THR A 79 6.52 -6.19 23.26
N LYS A 80 6.19 -5.85 24.51
CA LYS A 80 5.04 -4.98 24.83
C LYS A 80 5.16 -3.61 24.17
N LEU A 81 6.38 -3.08 24.02
CA LEU A 81 6.61 -1.79 23.38
C LEU A 81 6.24 -1.85 21.88
N GLN A 82 6.64 -2.92 21.17
CA GLN A 82 6.28 -3.12 19.77
C GLN A 82 4.78 -3.28 19.57
N LEU A 83 4.09 -4.01 20.46
CA LEU A 83 2.63 -4.14 20.39
C LEU A 83 1.93 -2.80 20.68
N SER A 84 2.44 -2.02 21.66
CA SER A 84 1.93 -0.65 21.91
C SER A 84 2.15 0.28 20.71
N GLU A 85 3.23 0.13 19.96
CA GLU A 85 3.47 0.89 18.73
C GLU A 85 2.42 0.54 17.66
N LEU A 86 2.11 -0.73 17.45
CA LEU A 86 1.04 -1.16 16.54
C LEU A 86 -0.31 -0.60 16.97
N THR A 87 -0.62 -0.60 18.28
CA THR A 87 -1.86 -0.03 18.80
C THR A 87 -1.96 1.45 18.46
N ARG A 88 -0.90 2.23 18.68
CA ARG A 88 -0.87 3.66 18.32
C ARG A 88 -1.10 3.91 16.83
N ILE A 89 -0.61 3.02 15.97
CA ILE A 89 -0.85 3.11 14.51
C ILE A 89 -2.30 2.75 14.20
N ALA A 90 -2.84 1.69 14.80
CA ALA A 90 -4.22 1.27 14.64
C ALA A 90 -5.22 2.37 15.09
N ASP A 91 -4.92 3.10 16.18
CA ASP A 91 -5.70 4.25 16.64
C ASP A 91 -5.79 5.34 15.55
N ARG A 92 -4.69 5.58 14.83
CA ARG A 92 -4.67 6.55 13.71
C ARG A 92 -5.48 6.08 12.52
N CYS A 93 -5.48 4.78 12.23
CA CYS A 93 -6.30 4.21 11.15
C CYS A 93 -7.80 4.45 11.40
N LEU A 94 -8.24 4.40 12.65
CA LEU A 94 -9.66 4.54 13.02
C LEU A 94 -10.08 5.98 13.33
N SER A 95 -9.20 6.95 13.18
CA SER A 95 -9.54 8.35 13.45
C SER A 95 -10.63 8.85 12.51
N PRO A 96 -11.78 9.33 13.03
CA PRO A 96 -12.89 9.80 12.20
C PRO A 96 -12.57 11.10 11.44
N GLU A 97 -11.50 11.78 11.82
CA GLU A 97 -11.05 13.02 11.19
C GLU A 97 -10.04 12.78 10.05
N SER A 98 -9.58 11.54 9.87
CA SER A 98 -8.60 11.20 8.85
C SER A 98 -9.20 11.29 7.46
N THR A 99 -8.42 11.85 6.54
CA THR A 99 -8.67 11.73 5.11
C THR A 99 -8.44 10.29 4.65
N VAL A 100 -8.98 9.94 3.48
CA VAL A 100 -8.72 8.62 2.85
C VAL A 100 -7.22 8.33 2.70
N TRP A 101 -6.41 9.36 2.40
CA TRP A 101 -4.97 9.19 2.26
C TRP A 101 -4.25 8.96 3.59
N GLU A 102 -4.61 9.69 4.63
CA GLU A 102 -4.06 9.49 5.98
C GLU A 102 -4.42 8.11 6.52
N HIS A 103 -5.66 7.67 6.28
CA HIS A 103 -6.10 6.31 6.59
C HIS A 103 -5.24 5.27 5.85
N TRP A 104 -5.07 5.40 4.52
CA TRP A 104 -4.21 4.51 3.75
C TRP A 104 -2.75 4.51 4.23
N GLU A 105 -2.21 5.68 4.58
CA GLU A 105 -0.85 5.80 5.11
C GLU A 105 -0.70 5.11 6.46
N ALA A 106 -1.67 5.26 7.36
CA ALA A 106 -1.67 4.58 8.64
C ALA A 106 -1.83 3.05 8.48
N ASN A 107 -2.69 2.59 7.58
CA ASN A 107 -2.81 1.17 7.23
C ASN A 107 -1.48 0.61 6.69
N THR A 108 -0.86 1.32 5.75
CA THR A 108 0.46 0.95 5.22
C THR A 108 1.52 0.89 6.32
N GLU A 109 1.55 1.88 7.21
CA GLU A 109 2.46 1.93 8.35
C GLU A 109 2.27 0.73 9.28
N PHE A 110 1.02 0.29 9.53
CA PHE A 110 0.72 -0.88 10.34
C PHE A 110 1.40 -2.14 9.81
N HIS A 111 1.17 -2.46 8.54
CA HIS A 111 1.75 -3.65 7.90
C HIS A 111 3.28 -3.59 7.82
N LEU A 112 3.85 -2.44 7.46
CA LEU A 112 5.30 -2.26 7.39
C LEU A 112 5.94 -2.37 8.76
N THR A 113 5.33 -1.82 9.81
CA THR A 113 5.81 -1.91 11.18
C THR A 113 5.76 -3.34 11.68
N LEU A 114 4.62 -4.03 11.46
CA LEU A 114 4.47 -5.44 11.84
C LEU A 114 5.57 -6.31 11.20
N LEU A 115 5.80 -6.16 9.89
CA LEU A 115 6.83 -6.91 9.17
C LEU A 115 8.25 -6.53 9.63
N SER A 116 8.49 -5.26 10.00
CA SER A 116 9.81 -4.77 10.42
C SER A 116 10.35 -5.49 11.66
N PHE A 117 9.46 -6.00 12.52
CA PHE A 117 9.84 -6.78 13.71
C PHE A 117 10.52 -8.11 13.39
N ALA A 118 10.43 -8.58 12.16
CA ALA A 118 11.20 -9.72 11.67
C ALA A 118 12.65 -9.36 11.27
N HIS A 119 13.03 -8.08 11.36
CA HIS A 119 14.39 -7.56 11.06
C HIS A 119 14.93 -7.97 9.68
N ASN A 120 14.06 -8.07 8.69
CA ASN A 120 14.45 -8.34 7.30
C ASN A 120 14.21 -7.12 6.43
N ARG A 121 15.27 -6.33 6.19
CA ARG A 121 15.19 -5.11 5.39
C ARG A 121 14.68 -5.34 3.98
N TYR A 122 15.15 -6.42 3.33
CA TYR A 122 14.72 -6.73 1.96
C TYR A 122 13.22 -7.03 1.90
N ALA A 123 12.68 -7.81 2.84
CA ALA A 123 11.25 -8.08 2.92
C ALA A 123 10.43 -6.80 3.14
N SER A 124 10.89 -5.91 4.02
CA SER A 124 10.23 -4.61 4.25
C SER A 124 10.22 -3.73 2.99
N GLU A 125 11.32 -3.71 2.22
CA GLU A 125 11.40 -2.99 0.95
C GLU A 125 10.41 -3.57 -0.09
N GLN A 126 10.26 -4.90 -0.17
CA GLN A 126 9.32 -5.54 -1.08
C GLN A 126 7.85 -5.27 -0.68
N LEU A 127 7.55 -5.31 0.61
CA LEU A 127 6.22 -4.94 1.11
C LEU A 127 5.91 -3.48 0.80
N ALA A 128 6.84 -2.56 1.03
CA ALA A 128 6.65 -1.14 0.74
C ALA A 128 6.35 -0.90 -0.76
N ARG A 129 7.04 -1.61 -1.66
CA ARG A 129 6.75 -1.57 -3.11
C ARG A 129 5.34 -2.09 -3.42
N SER A 130 4.95 -3.21 -2.83
CA SER A 130 3.61 -3.77 -2.98
C SER A 130 2.53 -2.79 -2.52
N MET A 131 2.72 -2.17 -1.35
CA MET A 131 1.80 -1.16 -0.81
C MET A 131 1.69 0.08 -1.72
N ALA A 132 2.80 0.52 -2.32
CA ALA A 132 2.80 1.64 -3.26
C ALA A 132 2.00 1.32 -4.55
N ILE A 133 2.05 0.07 -5.04
CA ILE A 133 1.24 -0.36 -6.19
C ILE A 133 -0.23 -0.42 -5.79
N LEU A 134 -0.56 -0.99 -4.63
CA LEU A 134 -1.94 -1.08 -4.14
C LEU A 134 -2.55 0.29 -3.86
N LYS A 135 -1.76 1.28 -3.39
CA LYS A 135 -2.20 2.68 -3.25
C LYS A 135 -2.66 3.26 -4.59
N ARG A 136 -1.97 2.94 -5.69
CA ARG A 136 -2.37 3.36 -7.05
C ARG A 136 -3.62 2.63 -7.53
N ALA A 137 -3.70 1.32 -7.27
CA ALA A 137 -4.90 0.54 -7.57
C ALA A 137 -6.11 1.10 -6.85
N TYR A 138 -5.96 1.43 -5.58
CA TYR A 138 -6.96 2.08 -4.78
C TYR A 138 -7.45 3.39 -5.42
N ALA A 139 -6.51 4.28 -5.78
CA ALA A 139 -6.84 5.51 -6.48
C ALA A 139 -7.53 5.26 -7.84
N GLN A 140 -7.13 4.22 -8.57
CA GLN A 140 -7.68 3.90 -9.87
C GLN A 140 -9.14 3.43 -9.79
N PHE A 141 -9.48 2.56 -8.83
CA PHE A 141 -10.79 1.90 -8.77
C PHE A 141 -11.79 2.61 -7.87
N TYR A 142 -11.32 3.28 -6.82
CA TYR A 142 -12.19 3.78 -5.76
C TYR A 142 -12.19 5.29 -5.58
N TRP A 143 -11.39 6.05 -6.33
CA TRP A 143 -11.29 7.49 -6.18
C TRP A 143 -12.64 8.21 -6.18
N HIS A 144 -13.56 7.78 -7.03
CA HIS A 144 -14.87 8.41 -7.15
C HIS A 144 -15.85 8.05 -6.02
N THR A 145 -15.62 6.91 -5.38
CA THR A 145 -16.51 6.40 -4.32
C THR A 145 -16.04 6.84 -2.93
N TRP A 146 -14.74 6.88 -2.71
CA TRP A 146 -14.12 6.99 -1.40
C TRP A 146 -13.58 8.36 -1.07
N ASN A 147 -13.60 9.29 -1.99
CA ASN A 147 -13.25 10.67 -1.69
C ASN A 147 -14.28 11.33 -0.73
N GLN A 148 -15.37 10.62 -0.36
CA GLN A 148 -16.45 11.12 0.49
C GLN A 148 -16.50 10.48 1.89
N SER A 149 -15.92 9.30 2.09
CA SER A 149 -15.87 8.65 3.41
C SER A 149 -14.75 7.59 3.45
N VAL A 150 -14.05 7.53 4.58
CA VAL A 150 -13.05 6.50 4.83
C VAL A 150 -13.75 5.17 5.08
N PRO A 151 -13.45 4.09 4.34
CA PRO A 151 -13.98 2.78 4.65
C PRO A 151 -13.40 2.28 5.97
N SER A 152 -14.25 1.89 6.90
CA SER A 152 -13.82 1.31 8.17
C SER A 152 -13.50 -0.19 8.09
N ILE A 153 -13.76 -0.80 6.94
CA ILE A 153 -13.72 -2.25 6.76
C ILE A 153 -12.29 -2.79 6.70
N ASP A 154 -11.40 -2.08 6.02
CA ASP A 154 -10.03 -2.52 5.74
C ASP A 154 -9.04 -2.47 6.93
N VAL A 155 -9.47 -2.01 8.10
CA VAL A 155 -8.64 -1.94 9.32
C VAL A 155 -9.31 -2.56 10.55
N GLN A 156 -10.48 -3.18 10.39
CA GLN A 156 -11.24 -3.77 11.50
C GLN A 156 -10.47 -4.92 12.17
N HIS A 157 -9.50 -5.52 11.49
CA HIS A 157 -8.72 -6.65 11.98
C HIS A 157 -7.46 -6.25 12.76
N HIS A 158 -7.00 -4.98 12.70
CA HIS A 158 -5.76 -4.54 13.33
C HIS A 158 -5.73 -4.81 14.85
N TYR A 159 -6.76 -4.40 15.60
CA TYR A 159 -6.82 -4.69 17.04
C TYR A 159 -6.93 -6.18 17.37
N PRO A 160 -7.79 -6.97 16.72
CA PRO A 160 -7.82 -8.41 16.90
C PRO A 160 -6.48 -9.10 16.60
N ILE A 161 -5.72 -8.63 15.60
CA ILE A 161 -4.36 -9.12 15.32
C ILE A 161 -3.44 -8.85 16.51
N ILE A 162 -3.40 -7.59 16.99
CA ILE A 162 -2.57 -7.19 18.14
C ILE A 162 -2.91 -8.03 19.38
N GLU A 163 -4.20 -8.17 19.71
CA GLU A 163 -4.67 -8.98 20.85
C GLU A 163 -4.24 -10.45 20.74
N SER A 164 -4.32 -11.01 19.53
CA SER A 164 -3.88 -12.41 19.29
C SER A 164 -2.36 -12.54 19.48
N LEU A 165 -1.58 -11.54 19.06
CA LEU A 165 -0.13 -11.50 19.25
C LEU A 165 0.27 -11.33 20.72
N GLU A 166 -0.48 -10.54 21.51
CA GLU A 166 -0.30 -10.42 22.97
C GLU A 166 -0.50 -11.77 23.67
N LYS A 167 -1.50 -12.53 23.22
CA LYS A 167 -1.82 -13.88 23.73
C LYS A 167 -0.89 -14.96 23.16
N LYS A 168 0.02 -14.62 22.26
CA LYS A 168 0.89 -15.55 21.52
C LYS A 168 0.11 -16.56 20.68
N ASP A 169 -1.14 -16.26 20.33
CA ASP A 169 -1.98 -17.06 19.44
C ASP A 169 -1.68 -16.73 17.98
N ILE A 170 -0.62 -17.33 17.45
CA ILE A 170 -0.15 -17.08 16.10
C ILE A 170 -1.14 -17.54 15.03
N GLU A 171 -1.85 -18.65 15.26
CA GLU A 171 -2.79 -19.15 14.24
C GLU A 171 -3.98 -18.20 14.10
N ARG A 172 -4.49 -17.66 15.21
CA ARG A 172 -5.54 -16.65 15.17
C ARG A 172 -5.05 -15.35 14.55
N ALA A 173 -3.84 -14.89 14.90
CA ALA A 173 -3.25 -13.68 14.30
C ALA A 173 -3.09 -13.83 12.79
N ILE A 174 -2.62 -14.97 12.29
CA ILE A 174 -2.49 -15.25 10.86
C ILE A 174 -3.86 -15.29 10.17
N GLN A 175 -4.86 -15.92 10.79
CA GLN A 175 -6.20 -15.96 10.23
C GLN A 175 -6.78 -14.55 10.08
N LEU A 176 -6.64 -13.71 11.10
CA LEU A 176 -7.10 -12.32 11.07
C LEU A 176 -6.32 -11.48 10.03
N LEU A 177 -5.01 -11.70 9.90
CA LEU A 177 -4.22 -11.03 8.87
C LEU A 177 -4.65 -11.44 7.46
N LYS A 178 -5.06 -12.70 7.25
CA LYS A 178 -5.64 -13.14 5.97
C LYS A 178 -6.97 -12.45 5.68
N GLU A 179 -7.83 -12.33 6.68
CA GLU A 179 -9.11 -11.63 6.57
C GLU A 179 -8.87 -10.16 6.21
N ASP A 180 -7.98 -9.49 6.91
CA ASP A 180 -7.56 -8.11 6.68
C ASP A 180 -7.05 -7.86 5.23
N LEU A 181 -6.17 -8.73 4.74
CA LEU A 181 -5.66 -8.64 3.37
C LEU A 181 -6.74 -8.92 2.30
N SER A 182 -7.78 -9.70 2.66
CA SER A 182 -8.88 -10.04 1.75
C SER A 182 -9.92 -8.91 1.65
N ASP A 183 -9.98 -8.00 2.62
CA ASP A 183 -10.93 -6.87 2.63
C ASP A 183 -10.66 -5.85 1.50
N PHE A 184 -9.46 -5.89 0.92
CA PHE A 184 -9.12 -5.15 -0.30
C PHE A 184 -9.62 -5.89 -1.57
N CYS A 185 -10.80 -6.48 -1.54
CA CYS A 185 -11.39 -7.11 -2.72
C CYS A 185 -12.00 -6.06 -3.65
N LEU A 186 -11.60 -6.13 -4.92
CA LEU A 186 -12.24 -5.40 -6.01
C LEU A 186 -13.57 -6.11 -6.33
N TYR A 187 -14.68 -5.51 -5.97
CA TYR A 187 -16.01 -5.92 -6.42
C TYR A 187 -16.39 -5.25 -7.73
#